data_6cb234c2fa2a0e76d6c8315e1be4091a
#
_entry.id   6cb234c2fa2a0e76d6c8315e1be4091a
#
_cell.length_a   1.000
_cell.length_b   1.000
_cell.length_c   1.000
_cell.angle_alpha   90.00
_cell.angle_beta   90.00
_cell.angle_gamma   90.00
#
_symmetry.space_group_name_H-M   'P 1'
#
loop_
_entity.id
_entity.type
_entity.pdbx_description
1 polymer ?
#
loop_
_entity_poly.entity_id
_entity_poly.type
_entity_poly.pdbx_seq_one_letter_code
_entity_poly.pdbx_strand_id
1 'polypeptide(L)'
;GWRDRVYVTSKSPWWIMENPGDFEKFFDESRRAIGTDVIDFYHIHMIMHRGWKEKVLPFRLIDRIMKLKEQGKIRFAGFSFHDRLQLFKEVVESAPWDFCLIQHNYLDYEYEAGCLGPKYAAANGMGLAVMKPVRTGFLANLPASMRAALRSTGVEKPDTEWALDYLWDIPEVSVAVSGMGSMADVEANLRYASKAEPN
;
A
#
# COMPACT_ATOMS: atom_id res chain seq x y z
N GLY A 1 -16.19 -9.13 -19.31
CA GLY A 1 -16.35 -9.28 -17.85
C GLY A 1 -15.66 -8.13 -17.10
N TRP A 2 -15.74 -8.12 -15.78
CA TRP A 2 -15.07 -7.07 -14.96
C TRP A 2 -13.54 -7.14 -15.03
N ARG A 3 -12.98 -8.32 -15.31
CA ARG A 3 -11.51 -8.54 -15.36
C ARG A 3 -10.77 -7.57 -16.27
N ASP A 4 -11.36 -7.21 -17.40
CA ASP A 4 -10.75 -6.30 -18.38
C ASP A 4 -10.85 -4.81 -17.98
N ARG A 5 -11.58 -4.53 -16.89
CA ARG A 5 -11.87 -3.17 -16.40
C ARG A 5 -11.21 -2.86 -15.06
N VAL A 6 -10.57 -3.84 -14.43
CA VAL A 6 -9.97 -3.70 -13.10
C VAL A 6 -8.59 -4.35 -13.07
N TYR A 7 -7.72 -3.81 -12.26
CA TYR A 7 -6.48 -4.46 -11.87
C TYR A 7 -6.71 -5.32 -10.62
N VAL A 8 -6.10 -6.50 -10.62
CA VAL A 8 -6.16 -7.44 -9.51
C VAL A 8 -4.87 -7.39 -8.72
N THR A 9 -4.98 -7.25 -7.41
CA THR A 9 -3.83 -7.30 -6.50
C THR A 9 -3.95 -8.44 -5.51
N SER A 10 -2.83 -9.11 -5.22
CA SER A 10 -2.71 -10.09 -4.13
C SER A 10 -1.30 -10.04 -3.52
N LYS A 11 -1.09 -10.80 -2.46
CA LYS A 11 0.12 -10.70 -1.66
C LYS A 11 0.52 -12.05 -1.05
N SER A 12 1.83 -12.23 -0.87
CA SER A 12 2.44 -13.43 -0.34
C SER A 12 2.69 -13.31 1.17
N PRO A 13 2.06 -14.13 2.03
CA PRO A 13 2.18 -14.07 3.49
C PRO A 13 3.43 -14.83 3.98
N TRP A 14 4.57 -14.17 4.07
CA TRP A 14 5.84 -14.80 4.46
C TRP A 14 5.81 -15.46 5.85
N TRP A 15 5.01 -14.98 6.78
CA TRP A 15 4.99 -15.45 8.18
C TRP A 15 4.43 -16.84 8.39
N ILE A 16 3.65 -17.37 7.43
CA ILE A 16 3.13 -18.73 7.44
C ILE A 16 3.89 -19.70 6.51
N MET A 17 4.94 -19.21 5.84
CA MET A 17 5.81 -20.08 5.03
C MET A 17 6.71 -20.93 5.93
N GLU A 18 6.72 -22.21 5.72
CA GLU A 18 7.63 -23.13 6.39
C GLU A 18 8.89 -23.42 5.57
N ASN A 19 8.74 -23.37 4.25
CA ASN A 19 9.84 -23.59 3.31
C ASN A 19 9.73 -22.64 2.10
N PRO A 20 10.82 -22.48 1.33
CA PRO A 20 10.82 -21.57 0.18
C PRO A 20 9.75 -21.83 -0.87
N GLY A 21 9.35 -23.09 -1.10
CA GLY A 21 8.35 -23.48 -2.10
C GLY A 21 6.92 -23.05 -1.77
N ASP A 22 6.66 -22.64 -0.52
CA ASP A 22 5.34 -22.14 -0.12
C ASP A 22 5.00 -20.83 -0.82
N PHE A 23 5.99 -20.08 -1.29
CA PHE A 23 5.76 -18.84 -2.04
C PHE A 23 4.94 -19.09 -3.31
N GLU A 24 5.35 -20.03 -4.14
CA GLU A 24 4.64 -20.39 -5.37
C GLU A 24 3.30 -21.05 -5.07
N LYS A 25 3.22 -21.86 -4.00
CA LYS A 25 1.96 -22.47 -3.54
C LYS A 25 0.92 -21.39 -3.20
N PHE A 26 1.28 -20.39 -2.38
CA PHE A 26 0.37 -19.30 -2.02
C PHE A 26 0.02 -18.39 -3.21
N PHE A 27 0.95 -18.22 -4.14
CA PHE A 27 0.66 -17.53 -5.39
C PHE A 27 -0.42 -18.29 -6.19
N ASP A 28 -0.26 -19.60 -6.38
CA ASP A 28 -1.21 -20.43 -7.13
C ASP A 28 -2.57 -20.54 -6.43
N GLU A 29 -2.59 -20.57 -5.09
CA GLU A 29 -3.83 -20.51 -4.31
C GLU A 29 -4.56 -19.18 -4.53
N SER A 30 -3.86 -18.05 -4.48
CA SER A 30 -4.41 -16.72 -4.75
C SER A 30 -4.98 -16.63 -6.17
N ARG A 31 -4.24 -17.11 -7.17
CA ARG A 31 -4.65 -17.10 -8.58
C ARG A 31 -5.92 -17.92 -8.79
N ARG A 32 -5.99 -19.11 -8.19
CA ARG A 32 -7.17 -20.00 -8.25
C ARG A 32 -8.39 -19.39 -7.55
N ALA A 33 -8.18 -18.82 -6.37
CA ALA A 33 -9.27 -18.18 -5.60
C ALA A 33 -9.88 -16.96 -6.31
N ILE A 34 -9.04 -16.19 -7.01
CA ILE A 34 -9.47 -15.03 -7.78
C ILE A 34 -10.05 -15.44 -9.14
N GLY A 35 -9.71 -16.62 -9.67
CA GLY A 35 -10.15 -17.08 -10.99
C GLY A 35 -9.43 -16.36 -12.14
N THR A 36 -8.13 -16.09 -12.00
CA THR A 36 -7.34 -15.41 -13.03
C THR A 36 -6.03 -16.14 -13.31
N ASP A 37 -5.54 -16.09 -14.52
CA ASP A 37 -4.22 -16.63 -14.87
C ASP A 37 -3.08 -15.66 -14.58
N VAL A 38 -3.36 -14.37 -14.56
CA VAL A 38 -2.39 -13.30 -14.30
C VAL A 38 -2.89 -12.40 -13.17
N ILE A 39 -2.07 -12.20 -12.14
CA ILE A 39 -2.29 -11.18 -11.12
C ILE A 39 -1.54 -9.91 -11.55
N ASP A 40 -2.23 -8.77 -11.60
CA ASP A 40 -1.59 -7.53 -12.08
C ASP A 40 -0.54 -7.03 -11.11
N PHE A 41 -0.90 -6.92 -9.83
CA PHE A 41 0.00 -6.46 -8.76
C PHE A 41 0.19 -7.55 -7.72
N TYR A 42 1.38 -8.13 -7.63
CA TYR A 42 1.69 -9.11 -6.60
C TYR A 42 2.82 -8.60 -5.72
N HIS A 43 2.67 -8.73 -4.40
CA HIS A 43 3.66 -8.17 -3.50
C HIS A 43 3.99 -9.07 -2.30
N ILE A 44 5.23 -8.98 -1.83
CA ILE A 44 5.65 -9.59 -0.57
C ILE A 44 4.97 -8.79 0.55
N HIS A 45 4.14 -9.49 1.34
CA HIS A 45 3.30 -8.86 2.34
C HIS A 45 4.09 -8.45 3.57
N MET A 46 3.82 -7.22 4.09
CA MET A 46 4.19 -6.79 5.42
C MET A 46 5.68 -7.00 5.75
N ILE A 47 6.58 -6.49 4.90
CA ILE A 47 8.01 -6.54 5.20
C ILE A 47 8.29 -5.71 6.46
N MET A 48 8.91 -6.36 7.44
CA MET A 48 9.45 -5.80 8.65
C MET A 48 10.78 -6.49 8.95
N HIS A 49 11.58 -5.95 9.85
CA HIS A 49 12.94 -6.43 10.14
C HIS A 49 13.02 -7.94 10.34
N ARG A 50 12.12 -8.48 11.17
CA ARG A 50 12.08 -9.92 11.42
C ARG A 50 11.82 -10.72 10.14
N GLY A 51 10.77 -10.38 9.40
CA GLY A 51 10.42 -11.08 8.15
C GLY A 51 11.52 -10.98 7.11
N TRP A 52 12.14 -9.81 7.01
CA TRP A 52 13.27 -9.56 6.11
C TRP A 52 14.42 -10.51 6.36
N LYS A 53 14.89 -10.60 7.61
CA LYS A 53 16.05 -11.41 7.99
C LYS A 53 15.78 -12.92 8.09
N GLU A 54 14.58 -13.32 8.54
CA GLU A 54 14.28 -14.72 8.82
C GLU A 54 13.64 -15.46 7.63
N LYS A 55 12.98 -14.74 6.70
CA LYS A 55 12.20 -15.36 5.61
C LYS A 55 12.49 -14.77 4.24
N VAL A 56 12.38 -13.44 4.07
CA VAL A 56 12.47 -12.82 2.74
C VAL A 56 13.83 -13.11 2.10
N LEU A 57 14.92 -12.82 2.81
CA LEU A 57 16.27 -13.08 2.32
C LEU A 57 16.60 -14.59 2.27
N PRO A 58 16.44 -15.38 3.36
CA PRO A 58 16.81 -16.80 3.35
C PRO A 58 16.01 -17.64 2.35
N PHE A 59 14.72 -17.34 2.13
CA PHE A 59 13.87 -18.04 1.19
C PHE A 59 13.96 -17.49 -0.23
N ARG A 60 14.79 -16.45 -0.44
CA ARG A 60 14.99 -15.78 -1.74
C ARG A 60 13.66 -15.33 -2.35
N LEU A 61 12.78 -14.72 -1.54
CA LEU A 61 11.44 -14.34 -2.01
C LEU A 61 11.49 -13.26 -3.09
N ILE A 62 12.54 -12.44 -3.10
CA ILE A 62 12.77 -11.43 -4.12
C ILE A 62 13.00 -12.09 -5.49
N ASP A 63 13.92 -13.05 -5.56
CA ASP A 63 14.18 -13.76 -6.82
C ASP A 63 12.94 -14.48 -7.34
N ARG A 64 12.15 -15.04 -6.41
CA ARG A 64 10.92 -15.77 -6.75
C ARG A 64 9.83 -14.86 -7.32
N ILE A 65 9.60 -13.68 -6.73
CA ILE A 65 8.62 -12.74 -7.26
C ILE A 65 9.07 -12.18 -8.61
N MET A 66 10.35 -11.87 -8.77
CA MET A 66 10.89 -11.43 -10.07
C MET A 66 10.75 -12.51 -11.15
N LYS A 67 10.96 -13.77 -10.79
CA LYS A 67 10.73 -14.90 -11.70
C LYS A 67 9.26 -15.03 -12.13
N LEU A 68 8.31 -14.80 -11.23
CA LEU A 68 6.89 -14.75 -11.61
C LEU A 68 6.60 -13.63 -12.62
N LYS A 69 7.26 -12.49 -12.47
CA LYS A 69 7.16 -11.36 -13.41
C LYS A 69 7.76 -11.71 -14.77
N GLU A 70 8.96 -12.29 -14.82
CA GLU A 70 9.60 -12.77 -16.06
C GLU A 70 8.75 -13.81 -16.79
N GLN A 71 8.03 -14.67 -16.04
CA GLN A 71 7.12 -15.68 -16.58
C GLN A 71 5.77 -15.09 -17.06
N GLY A 72 5.53 -13.80 -16.89
CA GLY A 72 4.26 -13.16 -17.23
C GLY A 72 3.08 -13.55 -16.34
N LYS A 73 3.35 -14.20 -15.20
CA LYS A 73 2.31 -14.60 -14.22
C LYS A 73 1.84 -13.44 -13.36
N ILE A 74 2.68 -12.43 -13.20
CA ILE A 74 2.34 -11.13 -12.62
C ILE A 74 2.82 -10.02 -13.56
N ARG A 75 2.15 -8.86 -13.53
CA ARG A 75 2.58 -7.70 -14.31
C ARG A 75 3.56 -6.84 -13.54
N PHE A 76 3.26 -6.58 -12.27
CA PHE A 76 4.02 -5.70 -11.39
C PHE A 76 4.38 -6.41 -10.10
N ALA A 77 5.67 -6.35 -9.75
CA ALA A 77 6.22 -6.91 -8.53
C ALA A 77 6.44 -5.81 -7.50
N GLY A 78 6.03 -6.03 -6.26
CA GLY A 78 6.17 -5.04 -5.20
C GLY A 78 6.26 -5.63 -3.81
N PHE A 79 6.13 -4.76 -2.82
CA PHE A 79 6.08 -5.15 -1.41
C PHE A 79 5.18 -4.22 -0.60
N SER A 80 4.63 -4.71 0.51
CA SER A 80 4.06 -3.86 1.55
C SER A 80 4.99 -3.81 2.75
N PHE A 81 5.04 -2.67 3.43
CA PHE A 81 6.09 -2.36 4.39
C PHE A 81 5.55 -1.82 5.71
N HIS A 82 6.16 -2.27 6.83
CA HIS A 82 5.81 -1.89 8.19
C HIS A 82 7.02 -1.85 9.11
N ASP A 83 8.02 -1.02 8.78
CA ASP A 83 9.22 -0.82 9.60
C ASP A 83 9.81 0.58 9.37
N ARG A 84 10.94 0.88 9.98
CA ARG A 84 11.61 2.17 9.90
C ARG A 84 12.22 2.45 8.53
N LEU A 85 12.37 3.72 8.21
CA LEU A 85 12.95 4.23 6.96
C LEU A 85 14.28 3.56 6.57
N GLN A 86 15.13 3.21 7.55
CA GLN A 86 16.41 2.55 7.25
C GLN A 86 16.21 1.21 6.52
N LEU A 87 15.31 0.37 7.02
CA LEU A 87 14.99 -0.90 6.36
C LEU A 87 14.22 -0.66 5.05
N PHE A 88 13.38 0.36 4.99
CA PHE A 88 12.68 0.71 3.76
C PHE A 88 13.64 0.95 2.60
N LYS A 89 14.70 1.72 2.84
CA LYS A 89 15.75 1.97 1.85
C LYS A 89 16.45 0.67 1.42
N GLU A 90 16.83 -0.20 2.37
CA GLU A 90 17.44 -1.50 2.08
C GLU A 90 16.54 -2.35 1.17
N VAL A 91 15.23 -2.37 1.46
CA VAL A 91 14.25 -3.12 0.65
C VAL A 91 14.08 -2.51 -0.74
N VAL A 92 13.95 -1.20 -0.85
CA VAL A 92 13.83 -0.49 -2.13
C VAL A 92 15.02 -0.77 -3.04
N GLU A 93 16.23 -0.75 -2.49
CA GLU A 93 17.49 -0.96 -3.24
C GLU A 93 17.74 -2.43 -3.59
N SER A 94 17.00 -3.38 -3.00
CA SER A 94 17.25 -4.83 -3.14
C SER A 94 16.85 -5.41 -4.50
N ALA A 95 16.00 -4.73 -5.27
CA ALA A 95 15.51 -5.20 -6.57
C ALA A 95 14.86 -4.06 -7.38
N PRO A 96 14.64 -4.23 -8.69
CA PRO A 96 13.91 -3.28 -9.53
C PRO A 96 12.39 -3.43 -9.30
N TRP A 97 11.93 -3.01 -8.15
CA TRP A 97 10.52 -3.02 -7.77
C TRP A 97 9.69 -2.08 -8.63
N ASP A 98 8.47 -2.47 -8.97
CA ASP A 98 7.53 -1.61 -9.70
C ASP A 98 6.73 -0.72 -8.77
N PHE A 99 6.44 -1.19 -7.55
CA PHE A 99 5.62 -0.45 -6.58
C PHE A 99 5.88 -0.86 -5.14
N CYS A 100 5.46 -0.01 -4.23
CA CYS A 100 5.34 -0.37 -2.82
C CYS A 100 4.01 0.11 -2.22
N LEU A 101 3.63 -0.51 -1.11
CA LEU A 101 2.46 -0.15 -0.31
C LEU A 101 2.94 0.16 1.11
N ILE A 102 2.84 1.43 1.53
CA ILE A 102 3.26 1.89 2.85
C ILE A 102 2.08 2.48 3.63
N GLN A 103 2.19 2.52 4.95
CA GLN A 103 1.29 3.30 5.78
C GLN A 103 1.72 4.77 5.75
N HIS A 104 0.76 5.67 5.47
CA HIS A 104 1.01 7.10 5.62
C HIS A 104 -0.28 7.88 5.85
N ASN A 105 -0.23 8.88 6.72
CA ASN A 105 -1.28 9.86 6.98
C ASN A 105 -0.67 11.04 7.77
N TYR A 106 -1.39 12.13 7.94
CA TYR A 106 -0.84 13.35 8.55
C TYR A 106 -0.50 13.23 10.06
N LEU A 107 -1.04 12.23 10.79
CA LEU A 107 -0.64 11.97 12.18
C LEU A 107 0.61 11.10 12.27
N ASP A 108 0.76 10.16 11.35
CA ASP A 108 1.88 9.23 11.31
C ASP A 108 3.02 9.75 10.42
N TYR A 109 3.25 11.08 10.45
CA TYR A 109 4.17 11.79 9.55
C TYR A 109 5.62 11.25 9.58
N GLU A 110 6.10 10.86 10.77
CA GLU A 110 7.44 10.27 10.95
C GLU A 110 7.39 8.76 11.26
N TYR A 111 6.22 8.16 11.23
CA TYR A 111 6.05 6.75 11.59
C TYR A 111 6.39 5.82 10.41
N GLU A 112 7.06 4.68 10.70
CA GLU A 112 7.52 3.70 9.71
C GLU A 112 8.46 4.32 8.65
N ALA A 113 8.10 4.24 7.36
CA ALA A 113 8.84 4.89 6.27
C ALA A 113 8.73 6.43 6.33
N GLY A 114 7.74 6.95 7.05
CA GLY A 114 7.50 8.37 7.29
C GLY A 114 7.33 9.20 6.02
N CYS A 115 7.44 10.51 6.15
CA CYS A 115 7.31 11.47 5.05
C CYS A 115 8.43 11.38 3.99
N LEU A 116 9.54 10.74 4.32
CA LEU A 116 10.65 10.52 3.37
C LEU A 116 10.45 9.27 2.51
N GLY A 117 9.61 8.32 2.96
CA GLY A 117 9.31 7.09 2.23
C GLY A 117 8.76 7.34 0.82
N PRO A 118 7.70 8.16 0.65
CA PRO A 118 7.16 8.51 -0.65
C PRO A 118 8.20 9.03 -1.63
N LYS A 119 8.97 10.02 -1.22
CA LYS A 119 10.03 10.63 -2.03
C LYS A 119 11.11 9.62 -2.42
N TYR A 120 11.48 8.76 -1.49
CA TYR A 120 12.50 7.74 -1.74
C TYR A 120 12.02 6.68 -2.73
N ALA A 121 10.78 6.21 -2.61
CA ALA A 121 10.19 5.28 -3.57
C ALA A 121 10.13 5.88 -4.98
N ALA A 122 9.61 7.10 -5.11
CA ALA A 122 9.50 7.80 -6.39
C ALA A 122 10.87 8.06 -7.05
N ALA A 123 11.89 8.46 -6.26
CA ALA A 123 13.25 8.64 -6.76
C ALA A 123 13.88 7.35 -7.31
N ASN A 124 13.38 6.18 -6.89
CA ASN A 124 13.76 4.87 -7.41
C ASN A 124 12.79 4.35 -8.50
N GLY A 125 11.92 5.20 -9.04
CA GLY A 125 11.03 4.87 -10.15
C GLY A 125 9.83 3.98 -9.78
N MET A 126 9.50 3.88 -8.51
CA MET A 126 8.42 3.03 -8.00
C MET A 126 7.09 3.79 -7.95
N GLY A 127 5.99 3.10 -8.30
CA GLY A 127 4.64 3.56 -7.95
C GLY A 127 4.39 3.40 -6.45
N LEU A 128 3.64 4.33 -5.86
CA LEU A 128 3.34 4.32 -4.43
C LEU A 128 1.85 4.19 -4.16
N ALA A 129 1.47 3.10 -3.47
CA ALA A 129 0.16 2.98 -2.85
C ALA A 129 0.27 3.26 -1.34
N VAL A 130 -0.72 3.95 -0.78
CA VAL A 130 -0.77 4.27 0.64
C VAL A 130 -1.93 3.54 1.30
N MET A 131 -1.62 2.79 2.38
CA MET A 131 -2.61 2.19 3.27
C MET A 131 -2.84 3.05 4.52
N LYS A 132 -3.97 2.80 5.19
CA LYS A 132 -4.39 3.50 6.41
C LYS A 132 -4.45 5.04 6.27
N PRO A 133 -5.01 5.56 5.17
CA PRO A 133 -5.18 6.99 4.98
C PRO A 133 -5.95 7.64 6.13
N VAL A 134 -6.95 6.95 6.67
CA VAL A 134 -7.75 7.39 7.82
C VAL A 134 -7.36 6.72 9.15
N ARG A 135 -6.16 6.16 9.25
CA ARG A 135 -5.59 5.54 10.45
C ARG A 135 -6.57 4.59 11.15
N THR A 136 -7.05 3.59 10.40
CA THR A 136 -8.04 2.60 10.89
C THR A 136 -9.33 3.25 11.43
N GLY A 137 -9.77 4.37 10.81
CA GLY A 137 -10.99 5.08 11.18
C GLY A 137 -10.80 6.21 12.21
N PHE A 138 -9.64 6.33 12.85
CA PHE A 138 -9.40 7.40 13.82
C PHE A 138 -9.53 8.79 13.20
N LEU A 139 -8.97 8.99 12.00
CA LEU A 139 -9.02 10.27 11.29
C LEU A 139 -10.38 10.55 10.62
N ALA A 140 -11.29 9.59 10.63
CA ALA A 140 -12.67 9.80 10.22
C ALA A 140 -13.57 10.26 11.37
N ASN A 141 -13.08 10.17 12.62
CA ASN A 141 -13.81 10.53 13.86
C ASN A 141 -12.87 11.25 14.82
N LEU A 142 -12.45 12.44 14.45
CA LEU A 142 -11.48 13.22 15.22
C LEU A 142 -12.04 13.69 16.59
N PRO A 143 -11.22 13.73 17.65
CA PRO A 143 -11.55 14.42 18.88
C PRO A 143 -11.90 15.90 18.62
N ALA A 144 -12.75 16.48 19.46
CA ALA A 144 -13.23 17.85 19.31
C ALA A 144 -12.10 18.89 19.21
N SER A 145 -11.02 18.71 20.00
CA SER A 145 -9.86 19.61 19.96
C SER A 145 -9.12 19.60 18.62
N MET A 146 -8.94 18.41 18.03
CA MET A 146 -8.29 18.26 16.71
C MET A 146 -9.18 18.84 15.61
N ARG A 147 -10.49 18.55 15.67
CA ARG A 147 -11.47 19.13 14.74
C ARG A 147 -11.52 20.65 14.82
N ALA A 148 -11.44 21.21 16.02
CA ALA A 148 -11.37 22.66 16.22
C ALA A 148 -10.10 23.27 15.56
N ALA A 149 -8.96 22.59 15.69
CA ALA A 149 -7.73 23.02 15.03
C ALA A 149 -7.86 23.04 13.49
N LEU A 150 -8.47 22.02 12.89
CA LEU A 150 -8.72 22.00 11.44
C LEU A 150 -9.70 23.11 11.03
N ARG A 151 -10.77 23.32 11.77
CA ARG A 151 -11.76 24.38 11.49
C ARG A 151 -11.18 25.80 11.63
N SER A 152 -10.14 26.00 12.43
CA SER A 152 -9.47 27.30 12.56
C SER A 152 -8.85 27.80 11.26
N THR A 153 -8.70 26.94 10.25
CA THR A 153 -8.28 27.31 8.89
C THR A 153 -9.36 28.05 8.11
N GLY A 154 -10.60 28.08 8.60
CA GLY A 154 -11.76 28.65 7.89
C GLY A 154 -12.41 27.68 6.89
N VAL A 155 -11.91 26.45 6.78
CA VAL A 155 -12.46 25.43 5.89
C VAL A 155 -13.28 24.43 6.70
N GLU A 156 -14.52 24.18 6.28
CA GLU A 156 -15.38 23.15 6.84
C GLU A 156 -15.54 21.98 5.85
N LYS A 157 -15.05 20.81 6.24
CA LYS A 157 -15.24 19.56 5.50
C LYS A 157 -15.21 18.36 6.46
N PRO A 158 -15.73 17.18 6.04
CA PRO A 158 -15.66 15.96 6.83
C PRO A 158 -14.24 15.59 7.24
N ASP A 159 -14.09 15.00 8.42
CA ASP A 159 -12.77 14.61 8.95
C ASP A 159 -12.01 13.68 7.97
N THR A 160 -12.72 12.75 7.30
CA THR A 160 -12.15 11.85 6.29
C THR A 160 -11.56 12.59 5.09
N GLU A 161 -12.22 13.67 4.65
CA GLU A 161 -11.77 14.47 3.51
C GLU A 161 -10.42 15.16 3.80
N TRP A 162 -10.21 15.64 5.03
CA TRP A 162 -8.90 16.16 5.45
C TRP A 162 -7.78 15.13 5.31
N ALA A 163 -8.07 13.88 5.67
CA ALA A 163 -7.08 12.81 5.61
C ALA A 163 -6.76 12.39 4.17
N LEU A 164 -7.73 12.43 3.28
CA LEU A 164 -7.54 12.09 1.87
C LEU A 164 -6.87 13.23 1.10
N ASP A 165 -7.24 14.50 1.36
CA ASP A 165 -6.59 15.67 0.77
C ASP A 165 -5.10 15.68 1.07
N TYR A 166 -4.72 15.41 2.33
CA TYR A 166 -3.31 15.33 2.70
C TYR A 166 -2.52 14.35 1.82
N LEU A 167 -3.11 13.23 1.45
CA LEU A 167 -2.43 12.25 0.58
C LEU A 167 -2.42 12.69 -0.88
N TRP A 168 -3.46 13.35 -1.35
CA TRP A 168 -3.52 13.84 -2.73
C TRP A 168 -2.61 15.04 -2.98
N ASP A 169 -2.21 15.76 -1.92
CA ASP A 169 -1.17 16.77 -1.96
C ASP A 169 0.26 16.22 -2.05
N ILE A 170 0.45 14.92 -1.89
CA ILE A 170 1.75 14.27 -2.02
C ILE A 170 1.89 13.75 -3.46
N PRO A 171 2.67 14.42 -4.33
CA PRO A 171 2.72 14.09 -5.75
C PRO A 171 3.25 12.67 -6.05
N GLU A 172 3.96 12.08 -5.10
CA GLU A 172 4.48 10.72 -5.21
C GLU A 172 3.40 9.64 -4.97
N VAL A 173 2.25 9.99 -4.37
CA VAL A 173 1.18 9.04 -4.07
C VAL A 173 0.36 8.75 -5.33
N SER A 174 0.41 7.51 -5.79
CA SER A 174 -0.37 7.05 -6.96
C SER A 174 -1.77 6.56 -6.57
N VAL A 175 -1.91 5.94 -5.40
CA VAL A 175 -3.17 5.32 -4.95
C VAL A 175 -3.31 5.41 -3.43
N ALA A 176 -4.45 5.91 -2.95
CA ALA A 176 -4.86 5.79 -1.55
C ALA A 176 -5.81 4.58 -1.37
N VAL A 177 -5.43 3.63 -0.52
CA VAL A 177 -6.22 2.43 -0.22
C VAL A 177 -7.00 2.66 1.06
N SER A 178 -8.29 2.97 0.94
CA SER A 178 -9.18 3.19 2.08
C SER A 178 -9.99 1.92 2.40
N GLY A 179 -10.04 1.56 3.68
CA GLY A 179 -10.98 0.55 4.16
C GLY A 179 -12.37 1.16 4.36
N MET A 180 -13.37 0.64 3.66
CA MET A 180 -14.75 1.12 3.73
C MET A 180 -15.61 0.01 4.34
N GLY A 181 -16.11 0.23 5.55
CA GLY A 181 -16.87 -0.76 6.31
C GLY A 181 -18.39 -0.74 6.06
N SER A 182 -18.89 0.31 5.42
CA SER A 182 -20.30 0.50 5.13
C SER A 182 -20.50 1.05 3.72
N MET A 183 -21.72 0.89 3.16
CA MET A 183 -22.08 1.54 1.89
C MET A 183 -21.99 3.06 1.97
N ALA A 184 -22.31 3.65 3.12
CA ALA A 184 -22.17 5.09 3.31
C ALA A 184 -20.71 5.55 3.18
N ASP A 185 -19.74 4.77 3.68
CA ASP A 185 -18.30 5.07 3.51
C ASP A 185 -17.90 4.96 2.03
N VAL A 186 -18.38 3.94 1.31
CA VAL A 186 -18.12 3.77 -0.12
C VAL A 186 -18.64 4.98 -0.91
N GLU A 187 -19.91 5.34 -0.70
CA GLU A 187 -20.56 6.46 -1.39
C GLU A 187 -19.87 7.79 -1.07
N ALA A 188 -19.51 8.02 0.20
CA ALA A 188 -18.80 9.23 0.61
C ALA A 188 -17.43 9.32 -0.05
N ASN A 189 -16.63 8.25 -0.01
CA ASN A 189 -15.29 8.22 -0.59
C ASN A 189 -15.32 8.35 -2.12
N LEU A 190 -16.27 7.68 -2.81
CA LEU A 190 -16.44 7.82 -4.25
C LEU A 190 -16.83 9.25 -4.65
N ARG A 191 -17.81 9.84 -3.95
CA ARG A 191 -18.22 11.22 -4.19
C ARG A 191 -17.07 12.20 -3.98
N TYR A 192 -16.25 11.95 -2.98
CA TYR A 192 -15.11 12.79 -2.68
C TYR A 192 -13.99 12.60 -3.71
N ALA A 193 -13.61 11.36 -4.01
CA ALA A 193 -12.59 11.06 -5.01
C ALA A 193 -12.93 11.59 -6.41
N SER A 194 -14.24 11.66 -6.76
CA SER A 194 -14.68 12.22 -8.05
C SER A 194 -14.53 13.75 -8.14
N LYS A 195 -14.26 14.44 -7.04
CA LYS A 195 -14.02 15.89 -6.96
C LYS A 195 -12.56 16.24 -6.69
N ALA A 196 -11.73 15.21 -6.47
CA ALA A 196 -10.33 15.42 -6.14
C ALA A 196 -9.62 16.10 -7.30
N GLU A 197 -9.18 17.31 -7.06
CA GLU A 197 -8.27 18.04 -7.93
C GLU A 197 -6.93 18.16 -7.16
N PRO A 198 -5.79 18.05 -7.85
CA PRO A 198 -4.51 18.36 -7.22
C PRO A 198 -4.54 19.81 -6.73
N ASN A 199 -4.16 20.06 -5.47
CA ASN A 199 -4.06 21.39 -4.92
C ASN A 199 -2.87 22.15 -5.52
#